data_9d2fba0205b93b6de48e7ea6a050e0f4
#
_entry.id   9d2fba0205b93b6de48e7ea6a050e0f4
#
_cell.length_a   1.000
_cell.length_b   1.000
_cell.length_c   1.000
_cell.angle_alpha   90.00
_cell.angle_beta   90.00
_cell.angle_gamma   90.00
#
_symmetry.space_group_name_H-M   'P 1'
#
loop_
_entity.id
_entity.type
_entity.pdbx_description
1 polymer ?
#
loop_
_entity_poly.entity_id
_entity_poly.type
_entity_poly.pdbx_seq_one_letter_code
_entity_poly.pdbx_strand_id
1 'polypeptide(L)'
;MFSPAAAQFSASHAVRFNALSLEALDAELHHLVTQHEQHLDHDCINLYAGTNILNPRAAKLLSSSLGSRPSLGHPGDKYNKGMLYAEQIEVMEIELFKRIFNVRYVEHRVGSGSLANLYVYMATTQPGDTIMAFADAAAGHPTHHAIGAAGLYGLKIEDVPFDREKMDVDVAALRERAKQVRPKLIIVAGSMCLFPYSVREVRAIADEISAIVMYDAAHMGGMIAGGQFQQPLAEGAHVMTGSTYKSFGGPPAGFVATNDVMLAERLDRIAFPGLTANFDLSRSAAMCVAIMDLLEHGVA
;
A
#
# COMPACT_ATOMS: atom_id res chain seq x y z
N MET A 1 5.43 21.56 10.23
CA MET A 1 4.91 22.94 10.08
C MET A 1 4.64 23.17 8.59
N PHE A 2 3.49 23.77 8.23
CA PHE A 2 3.18 24.05 6.83
C PHE A 2 4.16 25.07 6.24
N SER A 3 4.45 24.98 4.94
CA SER A 3 5.19 26.03 4.26
C SER A 3 4.39 27.34 4.28
N PRO A 4 5.04 28.51 4.19
CA PRO A 4 4.32 29.79 4.14
C PRO A 4 3.27 29.83 3.03
N ALA A 5 3.57 29.27 1.85
CA ALA A 5 2.64 29.20 0.73
C ALA A 5 1.41 28.33 1.05
N ALA A 6 1.59 27.16 1.67
CA ALA A 6 0.49 26.29 2.09
C ALA A 6 -0.39 26.95 3.17
N ALA A 7 0.24 27.66 4.12
CA ALA A 7 -0.49 28.37 5.15
C ALA A 7 -1.33 29.52 4.55
N GLN A 8 -0.76 30.29 3.63
CA GLN A 8 -1.47 31.38 2.93
C GLN A 8 -2.63 30.85 2.08
N PHE A 9 -2.41 29.77 1.31
CA PHE A 9 -3.44 29.11 0.52
C PHE A 9 -4.62 28.68 1.40
N SER A 10 -4.32 27.97 2.48
CA SER A 10 -5.35 27.50 3.42
C SER A 10 -6.13 28.65 4.06
N ALA A 11 -5.44 29.72 4.50
CA ALA A 11 -6.08 30.86 5.12
C ALA A 11 -7.02 31.61 4.17
N SER A 12 -6.59 31.83 2.91
CA SER A 12 -7.41 32.54 1.91
C SER A 12 -8.70 31.77 1.58
N HIS A 13 -8.61 30.45 1.41
CA HIS A 13 -9.78 29.62 1.13
C HIS A 13 -10.69 29.48 2.36
N ALA A 14 -10.12 29.38 3.56
CA ALA A 14 -10.91 29.37 4.80
C ALA A 14 -11.77 30.62 4.95
N VAL A 15 -11.21 31.81 4.70
CA VAL A 15 -11.98 33.09 4.72
C VAL A 15 -13.12 33.02 3.72
N ARG A 16 -12.86 32.57 2.48
CA ARG A 16 -13.87 32.47 1.42
C ARG A 16 -14.99 31.52 1.82
N PHE A 17 -14.67 30.30 2.25
CA PHE A 17 -15.67 29.30 2.57
C PHE A 17 -16.49 29.64 3.82
N ASN A 18 -15.88 30.23 4.85
CA ASN A 18 -16.58 30.68 6.05
C ASN A 18 -17.57 31.79 5.80
N ALA A 19 -17.46 32.52 4.68
CA ALA A 19 -18.39 33.58 4.30
C ALA A 19 -19.62 33.07 3.52
N LEU A 20 -19.63 31.80 3.09
CA LEU A 20 -20.72 31.22 2.30
C LEU A 20 -21.83 30.64 3.20
N SER A 21 -23.07 30.66 2.69
CA SER A 21 -24.15 29.86 3.26
C SER A 21 -23.91 28.37 2.99
N LEU A 22 -24.62 27.48 3.71
CA LEU A 22 -24.52 26.04 3.48
C LEU A 22 -24.93 25.65 2.04
N GLU A 23 -25.95 26.28 1.50
CA GLU A 23 -26.40 26.07 0.10
C GLU A 23 -25.30 26.49 -0.89
N ALA A 24 -24.65 27.64 -0.67
CA ALA A 24 -23.56 28.10 -1.51
C ALA A 24 -22.30 27.23 -1.37
N LEU A 25 -22.03 26.67 -0.19
CA LEU A 25 -20.96 25.70 0.03
C LEU A 25 -21.21 24.39 -0.72
N ASP A 26 -22.43 23.88 -0.72
CA ASP A 26 -22.82 22.67 -1.46
C ASP A 26 -22.62 22.87 -2.97
N ALA A 27 -23.12 23.99 -3.51
CA ALA A 27 -22.92 24.35 -4.91
C ALA A 27 -21.43 24.49 -5.28
N GLU A 28 -20.64 25.12 -4.40
CA GLU A 28 -19.19 25.28 -4.58
C GLU A 28 -18.47 23.93 -4.56
N LEU A 29 -18.84 23.01 -3.66
CA LEU A 29 -18.26 21.66 -3.61
C LEU A 29 -18.47 20.95 -4.94
N HIS A 30 -19.70 20.91 -5.45
CA HIS A 30 -20.01 20.27 -6.74
C HIS A 30 -19.27 20.95 -7.91
N HIS A 31 -19.14 22.27 -7.88
CA HIS A 31 -18.37 23.01 -8.86
C HIS A 31 -16.88 22.61 -8.83
N LEU A 32 -16.27 22.55 -7.64
CA LEU A 32 -14.87 22.17 -7.49
C LEU A 32 -14.59 20.74 -7.95
N VAL A 33 -15.48 19.78 -7.68
CA VAL A 33 -15.36 18.41 -8.19
C VAL A 33 -15.38 18.40 -9.72
N THR A 34 -16.37 19.05 -10.32
CA THR A 34 -16.47 19.15 -11.80
C THR A 34 -15.26 19.81 -12.43
N GLN A 35 -14.74 20.91 -11.83
CA GLN A 35 -13.53 21.56 -12.32
C GLN A 35 -12.28 20.69 -12.18
N HIS A 36 -12.18 19.91 -11.11
CA HIS A 36 -11.06 18.98 -10.91
C HIS A 36 -11.06 17.88 -11.97
N GLU A 37 -12.21 17.25 -12.23
CA GLU A 37 -12.37 16.23 -13.27
C GLU A 37 -12.06 16.80 -14.65
N GLN A 38 -12.63 17.97 -14.99
CA GLN A 38 -12.35 18.64 -16.25
C GLN A 38 -10.84 18.92 -16.42
N HIS A 39 -10.19 19.44 -15.38
CA HIS A 39 -8.78 19.80 -15.44
C HIS A 39 -7.87 18.59 -15.56
N LEU A 40 -8.00 17.57 -14.69
CA LEU A 40 -7.08 16.43 -14.68
C LEU A 40 -7.38 15.39 -15.77
N ASP A 41 -8.65 15.15 -16.07
CA ASP A 41 -9.02 14.03 -16.94
C ASP A 41 -9.20 14.46 -18.41
N HIS A 42 -9.40 15.79 -18.67
CA HIS A 42 -9.66 16.29 -20.01
C HIS A 42 -8.64 17.34 -20.49
N ASP A 43 -8.24 18.29 -19.63
CA ASP A 43 -7.37 19.40 -20.05
C ASP A 43 -5.89 19.09 -19.88
N CYS A 44 -5.51 18.10 -19.05
CA CYS A 44 -4.13 17.75 -18.74
C CYS A 44 -3.75 16.36 -19.22
N ILE A 45 -2.46 16.18 -19.53
CA ILE A 45 -1.83 14.87 -19.66
C ILE A 45 -1.16 14.57 -18.31
N ASN A 46 -1.74 13.67 -17.53
CA ASN A 46 -1.20 13.32 -16.23
C ASN A 46 -0.04 12.32 -16.37
N LEU A 47 1.18 12.80 -16.15
CA LEU A 47 2.42 11.98 -16.18
C LEU A 47 2.85 11.49 -14.80
N TYR A 48 2.05 11.68 -13.76
CA TYR A 48 2.38 11.22 -12.42
C TYR A 48 2.12 9.73 -12.25
N ALA A 49 3.20 8.93 -12.24
CA ALA A 49 3.13 7.46 -12.13
C ALA A 49 2.52 6.92 -10.82
N GLY A 50 2.29 7.78 -9.83
CA GLY A 50 1.62 7.42 -8.57
C GLY A 50 0.09 7.49 -8.64
N THR A 51 -0.50 7.74 -9.81
CA THR A 51 -1.96 7.78 -10.02
C THR A 51 -2.40 6.76 -11.07
N ASN A 52 -3.68 6.41 -11.04
CA ASN A 52 -4.31 5.61 -12.07
C ASN A 52 -5.77 6.05 -12.26
N ILE A 53 -6.35 5.69 -13.39
CA ILE A 53 -7.78 5.90 -13.65
C ILE A 53 -8.53 4.67 -13.15
N LEU A 54 -9.44 4.88 -12.21
CA LEU A 54 -10.26 3.79 -11.70
C LEU A 54 -11.28 3.36 -12.76
N ASN A 55 -11.43 2.05 -12.98
CA ASN A 55 -12.45 1.50 -13.85
C ASN A 55 -13.84 2.05 -13.47
N PRO A 56 -14.66 2.57 -14.43
CA PRO A 56 -15.99 3.13 -14.14
C PRO A 56 -16.94 2.16 -13.42
N ARG A 57 -16.83 0.84 -13.66
CA ARG A 57 -17.61 -0.16 -12.92
C ARG A 57 -17.21 -0.20 -11.45
N ALA A 58 -15.91 -0.12 -11.16
CA ALA A 58 -15.38 -0.05 -9.79
C ALA A 58 -15.77 1.27 -9.11
N ALA A 59 -15.62 2.40 -9.80
CA ALA A 59 -16.01 3.72 -9.29
C ALA A 59 -17.48 3.78 -8.87
N LYS A 60 -18.38 3.18 -9.65
CA LYS A 60 -19.81 3.11 -9.31
C LYS A 60 -20.07 2.36 -8.00
N LEU A 61 -19.28 1.37 -7.65
CA LEU A 61 -19.44 0.60 -6.40
C LEU A 61 -19.03 1.41 -5.16
N LEU A 62 -18.13 2.39 -5.30
CA LEU A 62 -17.74 3.27 -4.19
C LEU A 62 -18.90 4.14 -3.68
N SER A 63 -19.90 4.43 -4.53
CA SER A 63 -21.10 5.19 -4.15
C SER A 63 -22.24 4.30 -3.61
N SER A 64 -22.00 3.00 -3.41
CA SER A 64 -22.99 2.08 -2.87
C SER A 64 -23.20 2.27 -1.37
N SER A 65 -24.31 1.79 -0.83
CA SER A 65 -24.61 1.84 0.60
C SER A 65 -23.65 1.01 1.47
N LEU A 66 -22.80 0.19 0.86
CA LEU A 66 -21.77 -0.60 1.55
C LEU A 66 -20.80 0.30 2.35
N GLY A 67 -20.41 1.45 1.80
CA GLY A 67 -19.47 2.38 2.45
C GLY A 67 -20.02 3.06 3.69
N SER A 68 -21.35 3.07 3.89
CA SER A 68 -22.00 3.65 5.06
C SER A 68 -22.36 2.62 6.13
N ARG A 69 -21.95 1.37 5.98
CA ARG A 69 -22.25 0.28 6.93
C ARG A 69 -21.00 -0.21 7.60
N PRO A 70 -20.96 -0.30 8.94
CA PRO A 70 -19.82 -0.88 9.64
C PRO A 70 -19.72 -2.39 9.36
N SER A 71 -18.49 -2.88 9.23
CA SER A 71 -18.17 -4.29 9.00
C SER A 71 -17.07 -4.76 9.97
N LEU A 72 -17.41 -4.80 11.28
CA LEU A 72 -16.47 -5.22 12.32
C LEU A 72 -16.44 -6.74 12.47
N GLY A 73 -15.25 -7.28 12.69
CA GLY A 73 -15.04 -8.72 12.86
C GLY A 73 -14.69 -9.42 11.55
N HIS A 74 -14.67 -10.74 11.59
CA HIS A 74 -14.30 -11.58 10.45
C HIS A 74 -15.55 -12.05 9.67
N PRO A 75 -15.45 -12.36 8.38
CA PRO A 75 -16.52 -13.04 7.67
C PRO A 75 -16.98 -14.29 8.43
N GLY A 76 -18.28 -14.44 8.62
CA GLY A 76 -18.89 -15.52 9.42
C GLY A 76 -18.96 -15.23 10.92
N ASP A 77 -18.24 -14.23 11.42
CA ASP A 77 -18.23 -13.82 12.85
C ASP A 77 -18.23 -12.29 12.99
N LYS A 78 -19.26 -11.64 12.43
CA LYS A 78 -19.41 -10.19 12.48
C LYS A 78 -20.14 -9.72 13.74
N TYR A 79 -19.66 -8.63 14.33
CA TYR A 79 -20.40 -7.92 15.36
C TYR A 79 -21.73 -7.34 14.84
N ASN A 80 -21.71 -6.83 13.60
CA ASN A 80 -22.85 -6.20 12.96
C ASN A 80 -23.80 -7.25 12.38
N LYS A 81 -25.09 -7.11 12.64
CA LYS A 81 -26.11 -7.98 12.04
C LYS A 81 -26.49 -7.52 10.65
N GLY A 82 -26.97 -8.45 9.83
CA GLY A 82 -27.40 -8.18 8.45
C GLY A 82 -26.26 -8.11 7.43
N MET A 83 -25.08 -8.61 7.75
CA MET A 83 -23.89 -8.53 6.89
C MET A 83 -23.75 -9.69 5.89
N LEU A 84 -24.74 -10.56 5.77
CA LEU A 84 -24.72 -11.80 4.97
C LEU A 84 -24.10 -11.66 3.56
N TYR A 85 -24.41 -10.58 2.85
CA TYR A 85 -23.87 -10.35 1.50
C TYR A 85 -22.53 -9.59 1.54
N ALA A 86 -22.36 -8.72 2.49
CA ALA A 86 -21.15 -7.96 2.71
C ALA A 86 -19.95 -8.89 3.05
N GLU A 87 -20.17 -9.88 3.91
CA GLU A 87 -19.18 -10.90 4.27
C GLU A 87 -18.70 -11.70 3.05
N GLN A 88 -19.61 -11.99 2.11
CA GLN A 88 -19.26 -12.69 0.86
C GLN A 88 -18.39 -11.83 -0.06
N ILE A 89 -18.58 -10.51 -0.07
CA ILE A 89 -17.73 -9.57 -0.84
C ILE A 89 -16.32 -9.55 -0.25
N GLU A 90 -16.18 -9.54 1.08
CA GLU A 90 -14.85 -9.61 1.74
C GLU A 90 -14.13 -10.92 1.39
N VAL A 91 -14.83 -12.05 1.44
CA VAL A 91 -14.25 -13.35 1.05
C VAL A 91 -13.85 -13.33 -0.43
N MET A 92 -14.68 -12.77 -1.30
CA MET A 92 -14.38 -12.64 -2.73
C MET A 92 -13.12 -11.81 -2.96
N GLU A 93 -12.97 -10.67 -2.30
CA GLU A 93 -11.78 -9.82 -2.39
C GLU A 93 -10.52 -10.58 -1.95
N ILE A 94 -10.56 -11.25 -0.80
CA ILE A 94 -9.45 -12.03 -0.28
C ILE A 94 -9.03 -13.13 -1.28
N GLU A 95 -9.98 -13.89 -1.81
CA GLU A 95 -9.69 -14.97 -2.75
C GLU A 95 -9.19 -14.45 -4.10
N LEU A 96 -9.68 -13.31 -4.58
CA LEU A 96 -9.16 -12.65 -5.76
C LEU A 96 -7.71 -12.17 -5.57
N PHE A 97 -7.38 -11.57 -4.43
CA PHE A 97 -5.99 -11.23 -4.09
C PHE A 97 -5.08 -12.44 -4.00
N LYS A 98 -5.54 -13.52 -3.36
CA LYS A 98 -4.78 -14.78 -3.30
C LYS A 98 -4.50 -15.33 -4.70
N ARG A 99 -5.50 -15.28 -5.56
CA ARG A 99 -5.40 -15.76 -6.94
C ARG A 99 -4.40 -14.95 -7.76
N ILE A 100 -4.50 -13.60 -7.73
CA ILE A 100 -3.70 -12.74 -8.61
C ILE A 100 -2.22 -12.73 -8.23
N PHE A 101 -1.90 -12.85 -6.94
CA PHE A 101 -0.52 -12.90 -6.46
C PHE A 101 0.00 -14.33 -6.18
N ASN A 102 -0.84 -15.35 -6.36
CA ASN A 102 -0.53 -16.74 -6.04
C ASN A 102 0.01 -16.91 -4.61
N VAL A 103 -0.74 -16.41 -3.63
CA VAL A 103 -0.35 -16.38 -2.21
C VAL A 103 -1.38 -17.06 -1.31
N ARG A 104 -0.96 -17.44 -0.11
CA ARG A 104 -1.83 -18.11 0.87
C ARG A 104 -2.65 -17.15 1.71
N TYR A 105 -2.08 -16.00 2.07
CA TYR A 105 -2.67 -15.06 3.03
C TYR A 105 -2.56 -13.64 2.52
N VAL A 106 -3.64 -12.89 2.67
CA VAL A 106 -3.69 -11.46 2.36
C VAL A 106 -4.46 -10.74 3.46
N GLU A 107 -3.87 -9.65 3.97
CA GLU A 107 -4.58 -8.67 4.77
C GLU A 107 -5.02 -7.53 3.85
N HIS A 108 -6.31 -7.39 3.65
CA HIS A 108 -6.94 -6.44 2.72
C HIS A 108 -7.51 -5.19 3.42
N ARG A 109 -7.69 -5.25 4.76
CA ARG A 109 -8.26 -4.16 5.57
C ARG A 109 -7.23 -3.09 5.85
N VAL A 110 -6.58 -2.60 4.80
CA VAL A 110 -5.44 -1.67 4.87
C VAL A 110 -5.80 -0.36 4.16
N GLY A 111 -5.78 0.75 4.88
CA GLY A 111 -6.24 2.05 4.37
C GLY A 111 -5.30 2.71 3.35
N SER A 112 -4.03 2.33 3.29
CA SER A 112 -3.03 2.89 2.36
C SER A 112 -1.77 2.03 2.31
N GLY A 113 -0.92 2.24 1.30
CA GLY A 113 0.39 1.60 1.22
C GLY A 113 1.29 1.93 2.44
N SER A 114 1.24 3.15 2.96
CA SER A 114 1.98 3.53 4.18
C SER A 114 1.53 2.74 5.41
N LEU A 115 0.23 2.50 5.54
CA LEU A 115 -0.30 1.64 6.61
C LEU A 115 0.07 0.18 6.38
N ALA A 116 0.11 -0.30 5.13
CA ALA A 116 0.59 -1.65 4.83
C ALA A 116 2.02 -1.85 5.35
N ASN A 117 2.90 -0.87 5.12
CA ASN A 117 4.26 -0.88 5.63
C ASN A 117 4.29 -0.87 7.16
N LEU A 118 3.49 -0.02 7.81
CA LEU A 118 3.38 0.01 9.27
C LEU A 118 2.91 -1.33 9.86
N TYR A 119 1.94 -2.00 9.22
CA TYR A 119 1.49 -3.32 9.66
C TYR A 119 2.65 -4.32 9.66
N VAL A 120 3.48 -4.32 8.61
CA VAL A 120 4.66 -5.19 8.55
C VAL A 120 5.68 -4.83 9.63
N TYR A 121 5.94 -3.54 9.88
CA TYR A 121 6.83 -3.15 10.98
C TYR A 121 6.32 -3.69 12.32
N MET A 122 5.06 -3.48 12.64
CA MET A 122 4.46 -3.96 13.88
C MET A 122 4.46 -5.50 13.98
N ALA A 123 4.32 -6.21 12.86
CA ALA A 123 4.32 -7.67 12.83
C ALA A 123 5.72 -8.29 12.98
N THR A 124 6.80 -7.56 12.61
CA THR A 124 8.15 -8.12 12.47
C THR A 124 9.20 -7.49 13.36
N THR A 125 8.91 -6.33 13.96
CA THR A 125 9.87 -5.55 14.76
C THR A 125 9.24 -5.00 16.03
N GLN A 126 10.08 -4.43 16.90
CA GLN A 126 9.68 -3.63 18.06
C GLN A 126 10.29 -2.23 17.97
N PRO A 127 9.71 -1.19 18.62
CA PRO A 127 10.36 0.11 18.75
C PRO A 127 11.78 -0.02 19.27
N GLY A 128 12.74 0.64 18.61
CA GLY A 128 14.18 0.56 18.88
C GLY A 128 14.93 -0.47 18.05
N ASP A 129 14.25 -1.40 17.37
CA ASP A 129 14.87 -2.30 16.41
C ASP A 129 15.41 -1.56 15.19
N THR A 130 16.41 -2.17 14.54
CA THR A 130 17.00 -1.64 13.32
C THR A 130 16.41 -2.35 12.10
N ILE A 131 16.07 -1.57 11.09
CA ILE A 131 15.68 -2.02 9.75
C ILE A 131 16.67 -1.47 8.72
N MET A 132 16.73 -2.10 7.55
CA MET A 132 17.45 -1.57 6.39
C MET A 132 16.48 -1.28 5.26
N ALA A 133 16.61 -0.11 4.63
CA ALA A 133 15.79 0.35 3.51
C ALA A 133 16.63 1.13 2.51
N PHE A 134 16.12 1.30 1.26
CA PHE A 134 16.81 2.13 0.29
C PHE A 134 16.79 3.60 0.70
N ALA A 135 17.95 4.27 0.59
CA ALA A 135 18.04 5.72 0.77
C ALA A 135 17.24 6.50 -0.28
N ASP A 136 16.90 7.76 -0.01
CA ASP A 136 16.22 8.64 -0.99
C ASP A 136 16.98 8.70 -2.33
N ALA A 137 18.33 8.72 -2.29
CA ALA A 137 19.18 8.74 -3.47
C ALA A 137 19.14 7.43 -4.30
N ALA A 138 18.58 6.36 -3.73
CA ALA A 138 18.27 5.08 -4.38
C ALA A 138 16.76 4.90 -4.59
N ALA A 139 16.02 6.01 -4.66
CA ALA A 139 14.57 6.07 -4.80
C ALA A 139 13.78 5.39 -3.65
N GLY A 140 14.35 5.35 -2.44
CA GLY A 140 13.68 4.87 -1.24
C GLY A 140 12.44 5.73 -0.92
N HIS A 141 11.38 5.07 -0.45
CA HIS A 141 10.14 5.78 -0.14
C HIS A 141 10.18 6.35 1.29
N PRO A 142 9.71 7.60 1.54
CA PRO A 142 9.73 8.25 2.85
C PRO A 142 9.09 7.43 3.99
N THR A 143 8.14 6.53 3.72
CA THR A 143 7.54 5.67 4.75
C THR A 143 8.53 4.76 5.46
N HIS A 144 9.67 4.46 4.82
CA HIS A 144 10.74 3.62 5.37
C HIS A 144 11.78 4.41 6.16
N HIS A 145 11.66 5.73 6.24
CA HIS A 145 12.63 6.64 6.84
C HIS A 145 12.13 7.29 8.13
N ALA A 146 13.00 8.07 8.77
CA ALA A 146 12.76 8.71 10.07
C ALA A 146 11.52 9.63 10.09
N ILE A 147 11.20 10.26 8.96
CA ILE A 147 10.02 11.13 8.83
C ILE A 147 8.71 10.39 8.53
N GLY A 148 8.79 9.11 8.18
CA GLY A 148 7.66 8.28 7.80
C GLY A 148 7.24 7.28 8.87
N ALA A 149 6.46 6.28 8.44
CA ALA A 149 5.88 5.27 9.32
C ALA A 149 6.93 4.51 10.16
N ALA A 150 8.10 4.23 9.59
CA ALA A 150 9.18 3.54 10.28
C ALA A 150 9.71 4.36 11.46
N GLY A 151 10.04 5.65 11.24
CA GLY A 151 10.51 6.53 12.30
C GLY A 151 9.42 6.86 13.33
N LEU A 152 8.17 7.06 12.89
CA LEU A 152 7.03 7.27 13.79
C LEU A 152 6.78 6.04 14.69
N TYR A 153 7.03 4.83 14.20
CA TYR A 153 6.97 3.61 15.01
C TYR A 153 8.19 3.44 15.93
N GLY A 154 9.22 4.28 15.78
CA GLY A 154 10.41 4.29 16.63
C GLY A 154 11.51 3.33 16.17
N LEU A 155 11.57 2.99 14.88
CA LEU A 155 12.62 2.15 14.33
C LEU A 155 13.88 2.97 14.03
N LYS A 156 15.05 2.29 14.10
CA LYS A 156 16.32 2.80 13.58
C LYS A 156 16.47 2.36 12.13
N ILE A 157 16.85 3.27 11.27
CA ILE A 157 16.95 3.03 9.83
C ILE A 157 18.40 3.08 9.40
N GLU A 158 18.83 2.07 8.68
CA GLU A 158 20.11 1.97 8.02
C GLU A 158 19.89 1.80 6.52
N ASP A 159 20.78 2.32 5.71
CA ASP A 159 20.66 2.23 4.26
C ASP A 159 21.02 0.84 3.75
N VAL A 160 20.22 0.31 2.83
CA VAL A 160 20.61 -0.82 1.99
C VAL A 160 21.61 -0.33 0.96
N PRO A 161 22.83 -0.92 0.86
CA PRO A 161 23.79 -0.60 -0.18
C PRO A 161 23.20 -0.81 -1.58
N PHE A 162 23.38 0.16 -2.45
CA PHE A 162 22.75 0.22 -3.78
C PHE A 162 23.78 0.44 -4.89
N ASP A 163 23.78 -0.45 -5.88
CA ASP A 163 24.57 -0.34 -7.10
C ASP A 163 23.83 0.55 -8.11
N ARG A 164 24.30 1.78 -8.30
CA ARG A 164 23.67 2.77 -9.17
C ARG A 164 23.78 2.44 -10.66
N GLU A 165 24.82 1.70 -11.05
CA GLU A 165 25.03 1.33 -12.46
C GLU A 165 24.05 0.22 -12.86
N LYS A 166 23.84 -0.76 -11.96
CA LYS A 166 22.89 -1.84 -12.17
C LYS A 166 21.47 -1.46 -11.78
N MET A 167 21.28 -0.37 -11.04
CA MET A 167 20.01 0.02 -10.40
C MET A 167 19.42 -1.09 -9.52
N ASP A 168 20.29 -1.75 -8.75
CA ASP A 168 19.95 -2.90 -7.93
C ASP A 168 20.68 -2.84 -6.57
N VAL A 169 20.38 -3.76 -5.68
CA VAL A 169 21.10 -3.94 -4.41
C VAL A 169 22.56 -4.31 -4.69
N ASP A 170 23.51 -3.62 -4.02
CA ASP A 170 24.86 -4.12 -3.93
C ASP A 170 24.90 -5.28 -2.93
N VAL A 171 24.76 -6.50 -3.46
CA VAL A 171 24.62 -7.73 -2.68
C VAL A 171 25.85 -8.00 -1.81
N ALA A 172 27.07 -7.69 -2.31
CA ALA A 172 28.28 -7.92 -1.56
C ALA A 172 28.40 -6.96 -0.37
N ALA A 173 28.16 -5.67 -0.61
CA ALA A 173 28.17 -4.65 0.43
C ALA A 173 27.02 -4.87 1.43
N LEU A 174 25.84 -5.29 0.96
CA LEU A 174 24.71 -5.61 1.84
C LEU A 174 25.06 -6.74 2.81
N ARG A 175 25.70 -7.82 2.33
CA ARG A 175 26.07 -8.95 3.19
C ARG A 175 26.98 -8.53 4.33
N GLU A 176 27.99 -7.71 4.04
CA GLU A 176 28.90 -7.20 5.07
C GLU A 176 28.20 -6.22 6.02
N ARG A 177 27.39 -5.30 5.49
CA ARG A 177 26.67 -4.33 6.32
C ARG A 177 25.63 -5.01 7.21
N ALA A 178 24.88 -5.97 6.68
CA ALA A 178 23.85 -6.71 7.42
C ALA A 178 24.43 -7.51 8.61
N LYS A 179 25.63 -8.09 8.45
CA LYS A 179 26.33 -8.76 9.57
C LYS A 179 26.70 -7.79 10.70
N GLN A 180 27.08 -6.56 10.35
CA GLN A 180 27.43 -5.52 11.34
C GLN A 180 26.20 -4.96 12.04
N VAL A 181 25.17 -4.62 11.26
CA VAL A 181 23.96 -3.94 11.73
C VAL A 181 22.97 -4.90 12.40
N ARG A 182 22.89 -6.15 11.91
CA ARG A 182 21.94 -7.17 12.37
C ARG A 182 20.47 -6.67 12.36
N PRO A 183 19.98 -6.15 11.22
CA PRO A 183 18.62 -5.65 11.13
C PRO A 183 17.60 -6.76 11.38
N LYS A 184 16.42 -6.41 11.87
CA LYS A 184 15.28 -7.32 11.98
C LYS A 184 14.52 -7.45 10.67
N LEU A 185 14.56 -6.41 9.84
CA LEU A 185 13.85 -6.32 8.58
C LEU A 185 14.75 -5.68 7.52
N ILE A 186 14.80 -6.28 6.34
CA ILE A 186 15.42 -5.70 5.14
C ILE A 186 14.31 -5.43 4.13
N ILE A 187 14.20 -4.18 3.68
CA ILE A 187 13.18 -3.73 2.76
C ILE A 187 13.79 -3.56 1.39
N VAL A 188 13.24 -4.30 0.43
CA VAL A 188 13.60 -4.21 -0.98
C VAL A 188 12.44 -3.53 -1.68
N ALA A 189 12.67 -2.41 -2.25
CA ALA A 189 11.89 -1.71 -3.25
C ALA A 189 12.08 -0.20 -3.20
N GLY A 190 11.87 0.44 -4.33
CA GLY A 190 11.94 1.89 -4.48
C GLY A 190 10.76 2.43 -5.29
N SER A 191 10.57 3.73 -5.22
CA SER A 191 9.55 4.45 -6.00
C SER A 191 9.88 4.51 -7.50
N MET A 192 11.12 4.22 -7.90
CA MET A 192 11.60 4.19 -9.29
C MET A 192 12.30 2.87 -9.54
N CYS A 193 11.53 1.82 -9.77
CA CYS A 193 12.03 0.48 -10.05
C CYS A 193 11.95 0.21 -11.55
N LEU A 194 13.08 0.28 -12.26
CA LEU A 194 13.15 0.01 -13.70
C LEU A 194 13.48 -1.45 -14.01
N PHE A 195 14.20 -2.11 -13.12
CA PHE A 195 14.63 -3.50 -13.27
C PHE A 195 14.26 -4.31 -12.04
N PRO A 196 14.07 -5.64 -12.18
CA PRO A 196 13.90 -6.52 -11.02
C PRO A 196 15.07 -6.43 -10.05
N TYR A 197 14.79 -6.42 -8.76
CA TYR A 197 15.80 -6.46 -7.70
C TYR A 197 16.26 -7.89 -7.41
N SER A 198 17.49 -8.04 -6.89
CA SER A 198 18.09 -9.31 -6.46
C SER A 198 17.49 -9.85 -5.15
N VAL A 199 16.17 -10.15 -5.17
CA VAL A 199 15.41 -10.60 -3.98
C VAL A 199 15.95 -11.92 -3.43
N ARG A 200 16.37 -12.88 -4.29
CA ARG A 200 16.89 -14.19 -3.86
C ARG A 200 18.19 -14.04 -3.06
N GLU A 201 19.07 -13.17 -3.51
CA GLU A 201 20.35 -12.87 -2.87
C GLU A 201 20.14 -12.15 -1.54
N VAL A 202 19.22 -11.17 -1.51
CA VAL A 202 18.82 -10.48 -0.26
C VAL A 202 18.22 -11.48 0.73
N ARG A 203 17.39 -12.42 0.25
CA ARG A 203 16.82 -13.47 1.09
C ARG A 203 17.90 -14.36 1.70
N ALA A 204 18.88 -14.79 0.91
CA ALA A 204 19.98 -15.60 1.41
C ALA A 204 20.79 -14.87 2.50
N ILE A 205 21.02 -13.56 2.33
CA ILE A 205 21.68 -12.73 3.36
C ILE A 205 20.82 -12.62 4.63
N ALA A 206 19.52 -12.40 4.45
CA ALA A 206 18.57 -12.29 5.57
C ALA A 206 18.53 -13.59 6.40
N ASP A 207 18.58 -14.75 5.75
CA ASP A 207 18.63 -16.06 6.42
C ASP A 207 19.91 -16.23 7.26
N GLU A 208 21.08 -15.74 6.79
CA GLU A 208 22.34 -15.77 7.55
C GLU A 208 22.26 -15.03 8.90
N ILE A 209 21.37 -14.05 9.02
CA ILE A 209 21.24 -13.19 10.20
C ILE A 209 19.87 -13.28 10.89
N SER A 210 18.98 -14.15 10.42
CA SER A 210 17.61 -14.31 10.90
C SER A 210 16.77 -13.04 10.78
N ALA A 211 16.93 -12.30 9.68
CA ALA A 211 16.12 -11.14 9.34
C ALA A 211 14.94 -11.52 8.43
N ILE A 212 13.92 -10.68 8.44
CA ILE A 212 12.78 -10.76 7.52
C ILE A 212 13.09 -9.94 6.26
N VAL A 213 12.66 -10.41 5.09
CA VAL A 213 12.68 -9.65 3.84
C VAL A 213 11.26 -9.20 3.50
N MET A 214 11.08 -7.89 3.38
CA MET A 214 9.86 -7.26 2.90
C MET A 214 10.11 -6.70 1.50
N TYR A 215 9.15 -6.89 0.61
CA TYR A 215 9.12 -6.23 -0.69
C TYR A 215 7.96 -5.22 -0.72
N ASP A 216 8.26 -3.92 -0.92
CA ASP A 216 7.22 -2.91 -1.12
C ASP A 216 6.89 -2.80 -2.61
N ALA A 217 5.77 -3.38 -3.01
CA ALA A 217 5.26 -3.41 -4.37
C ALA A 217 4.37 -2.20 -4.72
N ALA A 218 4.37 -1.13 -3.92
CA ALA A 218 3.42 -0.02 -4.09
C ALA A 218 3.40 0.54 -5.52
N HIS A 219 4.55 0.67 -6.17
CA HIS A 219 4.64 1.15 -7.55
C HIS A 219 4.50 0.04 -8.59
N MET A 220 4.97 -1.17 -8.30
CA MET A 220 5.03 -2.28 -9.25
C MET A 220 3.88 -3.28 -9.11
N GLY A 221 2.94 -3.05 -8.18
CA GLY A 221 1.87 -3.99 -7.84
C GLY A 221 1.04 -4.44 -9.03
N GLY A 222 0.70 -3.56 -9.95
CA GLY A 222 -0.04 -3.89 -11.16
C GLY A 222 0.76 -4.77 -12.12
N MET A 223 2.04 -4.46 -12.35
CA MET A 223 2.92 -5.26 -13.22
C MET A 223 3.23 -6.64 -12.63
N ILE A 224 3.39 -6.71 -11.30
CA ILE A 224 3.54 -7.99 -10.57
C ILE A 224 2.26 -8.82 -10.71
N ALA A 225 1.10 -8.19 -10.48
CA ALA A 225 -0.22 -8.82 -10.60
C ALA A 225 -0.49 -9.32 -12.02
N GLY A 226 -0.10 -8.56 -13.04
CA GLY A 226 -0.20 -8.96 -14.45
C GLY A 226 0.85 -9.99 -14.89
N GLY A 227 1.75 -10.44 -14.01
CA GLY A 227 2.80 -11.39 -14.35
C GLY A 227 3.89 -10.85 -15.28
N GLN A 228 3.97 -9.54 -15.46
CA GLN A 228 4.90 -8.88 -16.38
C GLN A 228 6.15 -8.32 -15.67
N PHE A 229 6.31 -8.64 -14.39
CA PHE A 229 7.45 -8.27 -13.58
C PHE A 229 7.85 -9.41 -12.63
N GLN A 230 8.92 -9.22 -11.84
CA GLN A 230 9.37 -10.22 -10.88
C GLN A 230 8.25 -10.64 -9.91
N GLN A 231 8.40 -11.83 -9.32
CA GLN A 231 7.44 -12.37 -8.36
C GLN A 231 8.09 -12.45 -6.96
N PRO A 232 8.07 -11.36 -6.18
CA PRO A 232 8.90 -11.23 -4.98
C PRO A 232 8.73 -12.34 -3.95
N LEU A 233 7.49 -12.79 -3.71
CA LEU A 233 7.21 -13.87 -2.75
C LEU A 233 7.73 -15.24 -3.25
N ALA A 234 7.67 -15.50 -4.55
CA ALA A 234 8.25 -16.71 -5.15
C ALA A 234 9.78 -16.64 -5.20
N GLU A 235 10.35 -15.44 -5.21
CA GLU A 235 11.78 -15.20 -5.16
C GLU A 235 12.34 -15.18 -3.74
N GLY A 236 11.50 -15.26 -2.72
CA GLY A 236 11.94 -15.45 -1.34
C GLY A 236 11.64 -14.30 -0.38
N ALA A 237 10.98 -13.21 -0.81
CA ALA A 237 10.46 -12.24 0.15
C ALA A 237 9.48 -12.94 1.12
N HIS A 238 9.55 -12.63 2.40
CA HIS A 238 8.66 -13.19 3.41
C HIS A 238 7.27 -12.54 3.35
N VAL A 239 7.24 -11.27 2.98
CA VAL A 239 6.04 -10.45 2.96
C VAL A 239 6.13 -9.41 1.85
N MET A 240 5.01 -9.13 1.20
CA MET A 240 4.86 -8.10 0.19
C MET A 240 3.78 -7.11 0.62
N THR A 241 4.08 -5.82 0.55
CA THR A 241 3.10 -4.74 0.74
C THR A 241 2.77 -4.08 -0.58
N GLY A 242 1.64 -3.42 -0.67
CA GLY A 242 1.28 -2.69 -1.87
C GLY A 242 0.29 -1.56 -1.63
N SER A 243 0.21 -0.71 -2.65
CA SER A 243 -0.75 0.37 -2.79
C SER A 243 -1.63 0.06 -3.99
N THR A 244 -2.93 0.19 -3.85
CA THR A 244 -3.89 -0.29 -4.86
C THR A 244 -4.25 0.74 -5.92
N TYR A 245 -4.10 2.04 -5.63
CA TYR A 245 -4.50 3.14 -6.52
C TYR A 245 -3.43 3.59 -7.53
N LYS A 246 -2.23 2.97 -7.49
CA LYS A 246 -1.14 3.22 -8.45
C LYS A 246 -1.28 2.28 -9.66
N SER A 247 -0.20 1.64 -10.10
CA SER A 247 -0.20 0.71 -11.23
C SER A 247 -1.22 -0.44 -11.11
N PHE A 248 -1.67 -0.76 -9.90
CA PHE A 248 -2.68 -1.79 -9.67
C PHE A 248 -4.08 -1.38 -10.15
N GLY A 249 -4.40 -0.07 -10.23
CA GLY A 249 -5.64 0.44 -10.82
C GLY A 249 -6.90 0.24 -9.97
N GLY A 250 -6.74 0.00 -8.67
CA GLY A 250 -7.84 -0.12 -7.72
C GLY A 250 -8.17 1.18 -6.99
N PRO A 251 -9.16 1.17 -6.10
CA PRO A 251 -9.48 2.31 -5.23
C PRO A 251 -8.35 2.56 -4.22
N PRO A 252 -8.27 3.77 -3.61
CA PRO A 252 -7.27 4.09 -2.59
C PRO A 252 -7.33 3.15 -1.39
N ALA A 253 -6.37 2.23 -1.32
CA ALA A 253 -6.17 1.28 -0.24
C ALA A 253 -4.73 0.75 -0.26
N GLY A 254 -4.42 -0.21 0.60
CA GLY A 254 -3.22 -1.01 0.58
C GLY A 254 -3.55 -2.49 0.78
N PHE A 255 -2.55 -3.33 0.71
CA PHE A 255 -2.63 -4.75 1.06
C PHE A 255 -1.30 -5.24 1.62
N VAL A 256 -1.36 -6.35 2.36
CA VAL A 256 -0.18 -7.10 2.78
C VAL A 256 -0.39 -8.56 2.41
N ALA A 257 0.56 -9.15 1.68
CA ALA A 257 0.50 -10.54 1.22
C ALA A 257 1.69 -11.34 1.77
N THR A 258 1.44 -12.58 2.20
CA THR A 258 2.48 -13.48 2.71
C THR A 258 2.09 -14.94 2.53
N ASN A 259 3.09 -15.83 2.54
CA ASN A 259 2.88 -17.28 2.62
C ASN A 259 3.14 -17.84 4.02
N ASP A 260 3.55 -17.00 4.96
CA ASP A 260 3.84 -17.38 6.35
C ASP A 260 2.60 -17.20 7.22
N VAL A 261 2.13 -18.29 7.83
CA VAL A 261 0.94 -18.31 8.68
C VAL A 261 1.12 -17.46 9.94
N MET A 262 2.31 -17.45 10.54
CA MET A 262 2.57 -16.70 11.77
C MET A 262 2.57 -15.19 11.51
N LEU A 263 3.09 -14.76 10.35
CA LEU A 263 2.97 -13.37 9.92
C LEU A 263 1.52 -13.01 9.63
N ALA A 264 0.78 -13.87 8.94
CA ALA A 264 -0.64 -13.64 8.64
C ALA A 264 -1.47 -13.44 9.92
N GLU A 265 -1.28 -14.29 10.94
CA GLU A 265 -1.99 -14.16 12.23
C GLU A 265 -1.64 -12.86 12.98
N ARG A 266 -0.38 -12.41 12.89
CA ARG A 266 0.02 -11.12 13.48
C ARG A 266 -0.60 -9.94 12.73
N LEU A 267 -0.60 -9.98 11.40
CA LEU A 267 -1.18 -8.95 10.54
C LEU A 267 -2.69 -8.85 10.78
N ASP A 268 -3.39 -9.96 10.89
CA ASP A 268 -4.81 -10.00 11.20
C ASP A 268 -5.13 -9.28 12.53
N ARG A 269 -4.38 -9.56 13.59
CA ARG A 269 -4.55 -8.89 14.91
C ARG A 269 -4.19 -7.40 14.87
N ILE A 270 -3.23 -7.01 14.04
CA ILE A 270 -2.87 -5.60 13.83
C ILE A 270 -3.99 -4.88 13.07
N ALA A 271 -4.59 -5.54 12.09
CA ALA A 271 -5.74 -4.99 11.38
C ALA A 271 -6.96 -4.90 12.30
N PHE A 272 -7.41 -6.02 12.84
CA PHE A 272 -8.58 -6.08 13.71
C PHE A 272 -8.28 -6.81 15.02
N PRO A 273 -8.56 -6.19 16.19
CA PRO A 273 -9.17 -4.86 16.36
C PRO A 273 -8.17 -3.69 16.40
N GLY A 274 -6.94 -3.89 15.96
CA GLY A 274 -5.83 -2.94 16.11
C GLY A 274 -6.02 -1.61 15.37
N LEU A 275 -5.53 -1.52 14.12
CA LEU A 275 -5.46 -0.24 13.39
C LEU A 275 -6.67 0.03 12.48
N THR A 276 -7.48 -0.98 12.15
CA THR A 276 -8.58 -0.89 11.18
C THR A 276 -9.88 -1.47 11.70
N ALA A 277 -10.24 -1.35 12.96
CA ALA A 277 -11.45 -1.98 13.52
C ALA A 277 -12.69 -1.95 12.59
N ASN A 278 -12.91 -0.85 11.86
CA ASN A 278 -13.88 -0.76 10.77
C ASN A 278 -13.22 -0.22 9.50
N PHE A 279 -13.70 -0.66 8.34
CA PHE A 279 -13.21 -0.20 7.04
C PHE A 279 -14.37 0.01 6.06
N ASP A 280 -14.10 0.75 4.98
CA ASP A 280 -15.07 1.03 3.94
C ASP A 280 -15.24 -0.19 3.01
N LEU A 281 -16.34 -0.91 3.19
CA LEU A 281 -16.63 -2.12 2.41
C LEU A 281 -16.96 -1.83 0.93
N SER A 282 -17.33 -0.60 0.57
CA SER A 282 -17.51 -0.23 -0.84
C SER A 282 -16.19 -0.32 -1.61
N ARG A 283 -15.06 -0.07 -0.93
CA ARG A 283 -13.71 -0.28 -1.49
C ARG A 283 -13.44 -1.75 -1.79
N SER A 284 -13.86 -2.67 -0.92
CA SER A 284 -13.73 -4.11 -1.17
C SER A 284 -14.47 -4.54 -2.43
N ALA A 285 -15.68 -4.06 -2.64
CA ALA A 285 -16.46 -4.33 -3.85
C ALA A 285 -15.79 -3.74 -5.11
N ALA A 286 -15.30 -2.51 -5.04
CA ALA A 286 -14.55 -1.87 -6.13
C ALA A 286 -13.22 -2.59 -6.42
N MET A 287 -12.54 -3.08 -5.38
CA MET A 287 -11.31 -3.85 -5.49
C MET A 287 -11.53 -5.18 -6.22
N CYS A 288 -12.63 -5.87 -5.95
CA CYS A 288 -12.98 -7.08 -6.69
C CYS A 288 -13.03 -6.82 -8.20
N VAL A 289 -13.61 -5.71 -8.64
CA VAL A 289 -13.66 -5.34 -10.07
C VAL A 289 -12.25 -5.08 -10.60
N ALA A 290 -11.42 -4.30 -9.89
CA ALA A 290 -10.07 -3.99 -10.31
C ALA A 290 -9.21 -5.26 -10.46
N ILE A 291 -9.31 -6.21 -9.52
CA ILE A 291 -8.57 -7.46 -9.58
C ILE A 291 -9.08 -8.35 -10.72
N MET A 292 -10.39 -8.41 -10.95
CA MET A 292 -10.96 -9.16 -12.09
C MET A 292 -10.46 -8.60 -13.43
N ASP A 293 -10.41 -7.28 -13.58
CA ASP A 293 -9.86 -6.64 -14.79
C ASP A 293 -8.37 -7.00 -15.00
N LEU A 294 -7.57 -6.98 -13.93
CA LEU A 294 -6.16 -7.40 -14.00
C LEU A 294 -6.01 -8.88 -14.33
N LEU A 295 -6.87 -9.75 -13.80
CA LEU A 295 -6.86 -11.18 -14.12
C LEU A 295 -7.24 -11.47 -15.56
N GLU A 296 -8.13 -10.66 -16.15
CA GLU A 296 -8.61 -10.81 -17.51
C GLU A 296 -7.69 -10.14 -18.54
N HIS A 297 -7.17 -8.96 -18.23
CA HIS A 297 -6.49 -8.10 -19.19
C HIS A 297 -5.04 -7.75 -18.82
N GLY A 298 -4.60 -8.04 -17.60
CA GLY A 298 -3.30 -7.59 -17.07
C GLY A 298 -2.06 -8.17 -17.77
N VAL A 299 -2.23 -9.19 -18.61
CA VAL A 299 -1.16 -9.80 -19.42
C VAL A 299 -1.16 -9.27 -20.86
N ALA A 300 -2.15 -8.50 -21.25
CA ALA A 300 -2.26 -7.88 -22.56
C ALA A 300 -1.55 -6.52 -22.59
#